data_42eb3ad5e279f9d74d2ccb84dc13188b
#
_entry.id   42eb3ad5e279f9d74d2ccb84dc13188b
#
_cell.length_a   1.000
_cell.length_b   1.000
_cell.length_c   1.000
_cell.angle_alpha   90.00
_cell.angle_beta   90.00
_cell.angle_gamma   90.00
#
_symmetry.space_group_name_H-M   'P 1'
#
loop_
_entity.id
_entity.type
_entity.pdbx_description
1 polymer ?
#
loop_
_entity_poly.entity_id
_entity_poly.type
_entity_poly.pdbx_seq_one_letter_code
_entity_poly.pdbx_strand_id
1 'polypeptide(L)'
;PDPSTIDPKDVERGLNLKHRTMAVPLVGFIDLVEPAERRITDHKTTSDFKYCRSEEELRYDPQAIIYSTEAAVKYWPDTAYVTFRHVYYRTRGRPESRESQVVFARAELEDAFGEIIGTVNSMQKASEVATAKDLEPNLSACSDYGGCPYQSNCAALGDMGCGSMFAGIGGT
;
A
#
# COMPACT_ATOMS: atom_id res chain seq x y z
N PRO A 1 -3.10 12.62 18.88
CA PRO A 1 -4.22 12.84 19.80
C PRO A 1 -3.81 12.54 21.23
N ASP A 2 -4.52 13.13 22.19
CA ASP A 2 -4.37 12.78 23.61
C ASP A 2 -4.93 11.36 23.81
N PRO A 3 -4.14 10.38 24.30
CA PRO A 3 -4.59 9.02 24.49
C PRO A 3 -5.84 8.89 25.38
N SER A 4 -6.04 9.84 26.33
CA SER A 4 -7.19 9.84 27.22
C SER A 4 -8.51 10.16 26.53
N THR A 5 -8.48 10.71 25.32
CA THR A 5 -9.66 11.08 24.53
C THR A 5 -10.04 10.05 23.47
N ILE A 6 -9.21 9.01 23.30
CA ILE A 6 -9.44 7.97 22.29
C ILE A 6 -10.42 6.93 22.86
N ASP A 7 -11.52 6.68 22.14
CA ASP A 7 -12.41 5.57 22.46
C ASP A 7 -11.73 4.24 22.06
N PRO A 8 -11.63 3.25 22.96
CA PRO A 8 -11.01 1.96 22.64
C PRO A 8 -11.62 1.26 21.41
N LYS A 9 -12.88 1.51 21.09
CA LYS A 9 -13.52 0.97 19.89
C LYS A 9 -12.95 1.53 18.59
N ASP A 10 -12.24 2.65 18.63
CA ASP A 10 -11.66 3.34 17.48
C ASP A 10 -10.20 2.93 17.22
N VAL A 11 -9.66 2.04 18.06
CA VAL A 11 -8.31 1.47 17.93
C VAL A 11 -8.40 0.08 17.34
N GLU A 12 -7.44 -0.28 16.46
CA GLU A 12 -7.32 -1.61 15.82
C GLU A 12 -8.64 -2.07 15.18
N ARG A 13 -9.30 -1.17 14.47
CA ARG A 13 -10.61 -1.48 13.86
C ARG A 13 -10.47 -2.44 12.69
N GLY A 14 -11.18 -3.57 12.80
CA GLY A 14 -11.25 -4.55 11.72
C GLY A 14 -11.83 -3.95 10.43
N LEU A 15 -11.08 -4.11 9.34
CA LEU A 15 -11.46 -3.77 7.97
C LEU A 15 -11.91 -5.04 7.25
N ASN A 16 -13.05 -4.95 6.57
CA ASN A 16 -13.56 -5.99 5.67
C ASN A 16 -14.31 -5.33 4.52
N LEU A 17 -13.52 -4.79 3.57
CA LEU A 17 -14.04 -4.03 2.45
C LEU A 17 -14.37 -4.96 1.29
N LYS A 18 -15.63 -5.00 0.93
CA LYS A 18 -16.16 -5.82 -0.19
C LYS A 18 -16.67 -4.90 -1.30
N HIS A 19 -16.41 -5.30 -2.50
CA HIS A 19 -17.02 -4.68 -3.66
C HIS A 19 -17.63 -5.76 -4.58
N ARG A 20 -18.75 -5.45 -5.24
CA ARG A 20 -19.49 -6.42 -6.08
C ARG A 20 -18.67 -7.02 -7.22
N THR A 21 -17.64 -6.33 -7.67
CA THR A 21 -16.74 -6.76 -8.76
C THR A 21 -15.43 -7.37 -8.29
N MET A 22 -15.21 -7.47 -6.97
CA MET A 22 -14.03 -8.15 -6.40
C MET A 22 -14.38 -9.59 -6.05
N ALA A 23 -13.52 -10.51 -6.44
CA ALA A 23 -13.68 -11.93 -6.12
C ALA A 23 -13.45 -12.22 -4.63
N VAL A 24 -12.60 -11.44 -3.96
CA VAL A 24 -12.23 -11.60 -2.55
C VAL A 24 -12.32 -10.25 -1.82
N PRO A 25 -12.66 -10.23 -0.52
CA PRO A 25 -12.64 -9.00 0.26
C PRO A 25 -11.21 -8.57 0.58
N LEU A 26 -11.02 -7.26 0.77
CA LEU A 26 -9.83 -6.72 1.42
C LEU A 26 -10.04 -6.76 2.93
N VAL A 27 -9.12 -7.38 3.65
CA VAL A 27 -9.18 -7.52 5.10
C VAL A 27 -7.94 -6.94 5.76
N GLY A 28 -8.09 -6.40 6.97
CA GLY A 28 -6.98 -5.80 7.72
C GLY A 28 -7.46 -5.13 8.99
N PHE A 29 -6.60 -4.31 9.56
CA PHE A 29 -6.90 -3.52 10.75
C PHE A 29 -6.45 -2.08 10.51
N ILE A 30 -7.28 -1.13 10.94
CA ILE A 30 -6.97 0.30 10.95
C ILE A 30 -6.50 0.64 12.35
N ASP A 31 -5.27 1.14 12.49
CA ASP A 31 -4.66 1.41 13.79
C ASP A 31 -5.49 2.36 14.64
N LEU A 32 -5.94 3.48 14.04
CA LEU A 32 -6.76 4.47 14.75
C LEU A 32 -7.73 5.18 13.80
N VAL A 33 -9.00 5.22 14.19
CA VAL A 33 -10.05 6.04 13.58
C VAL A 33 -10.29 7.25 14.48
N GLU A 34 -10.28 8.45 13.92
CA GLU A 34 -10.53 9.71 14.64
C GLU A 34 -11.81 10.37 14.07
N PRO A 35 -12.99 10.02 14.62
CA PRO A 35 -14.27 10.39 14.01
C PRO A 35 -14.52 11.90 13.90
N ALA A 36 -14.12 12.66 14.91
CA ALA A 36 -14.33 14.12 14.95
C ALA A 36 -13.59 14.84 13.82
N GLU A 37 -12.39 14.36 13.45
CA GLU A 37 -11.53 14.91 12.42
C GLU A 37 -11.75 14.25 11.04
N ARG A 38 -12.60 13.23 10.97
CA ARG A 38 -12.74 12.38 9.76
C ARG A 38 -11.39 11.89 9.26
N ARG A 39 -10.57 11.40 10.21
CA ARG A 39 -9.19 11.03 9.95
C ARG A 39 -8.92 9.58 10.32
N ILE A 40 -8.13 8.93 9.48
CA ILE A 40 -7.49 7.66 9.74
C ILE A 40 -6.02 7.93 10.06
N THR A 41 -5.53 7.38 11.14
CA THR A 41 -4.11 7.44 11.49
C THR A 41 -3.53 6.04 11.50
N ASP A 42 -2.39 5.88 10.84
CA ASP A 42 -1.60 4.66 10.80
C ASP A 42 -0.20 4.93 11.34
N HIS A 43 0.25 4.10 12.26
CA HIS A 43 1.50 4.25 12.98
C HIS A 43 2.62 3.45 12.33
N LYS A 44 3.71 4.14 11.98
CA LYS A 44 4.87 3.54 11.31
C LYS A 44 6.14 3.75 12.14
N THR A 45 7.05 2.80 12.07
CA THR A 45 8.41 2.95 12.60
C THR A 45 9.40 3.16 11.46
N THR A 46 10.43 3.97 11.69
CA THR A 46 11.49 4.20 10.70
C THR A 46 12.83 4.39 11.37
N SER A 47 13.90 3.99 10.73
CA SER A 47 15.27 4.29 11.18
C SER A 47 15.72 5.71 10.78
N ASP A 48 15.14 6.26 9.71
CA ASP A 48 15.47 7.58 9.15
C ASP A 48 14.22 8.17 8.47
N PHE A 49 13.95 9.44 8.69
CA PHE A 49 12.81 10.16 8.12
C PHE A 49 12.89 10.39 6.61
N LYS A 50 14.04 10.11 5.97
CA LYS A 50 14.13 10.10 4.51
C LYS A 50 13.27 8.99 3.87
N TYR A 51 12.85 7.99 4.64
CA TYR A 51 11.95 6.92 4.20
C TYR A 51 10.48 7.21 4.49
N CYS A 52 10.17 8.36 5.10
CA CYS A 52 8.78 8.77 5.29
C CYS A 52 8.17 9.18 3.95
N ARG A 53 6.98 8.67 3.66
CA ARG A 53 6.25 9.06 2.47
C ARG A 53 5.82 10.52 2.54
N SER A 54 5.90 11.22 1.43
CA SER A 54 5.33 12.55 1.25
C SER A 54 3.80 12.48 1.09
N GLU A 55 3.13 13.63 1.11
CA GLU A 55 1.69 13.71 0.79
C GLU A 55 1.40 13.15 -0.62
N GLU A 56 2.24 13.49 -1.60
CA GLU A 56 2.09 13.01 -2.97
C GLU A 56 2.20 11.48 -3.06
N GLU A 57 3.18 10.87 -2.36
CA GLU A 57 3.33 9.42 -2.31
C GLU A 57 2.16 8.72 -1.58
N LEU A 58 1.60 9.35 -0.52
CA LEU A 58 0.44 8.83 0.19
C LEU A 58 -0.81 8.83 -0.70
N ARG A 59 -0.92 9.75 -1.65
CA ARG A 59 -2.06 9.84 -2.58
C ARG A 59 -2.21 8.61 -3.45
N TYR A 60 -1.11 7.93 -3.73
CA TYR A 60 -1.07 6.69 -4.52
C TYR A 60 -0.80 5.44 -3.67
N ASP A 61 -0.75 5.59 -2.35
CA ASP A 61 -0.52 4.46 -1.45
C ASP A 61 -1.75 3.56 -1.34
N PRO A 62 -1.65 2.26 -1.69
CA PRO A 62 -2.78 1.35 -1.59
C PRO A 62 -3.39 1.26 -0.19
N GLN A 63 -2.59 1.32 0.87
CA GLN A 63 -3.08 1.29 2.25
C GLN A 63 -3.89 2.55 2.56
N ALA A 64 -3.38 3.73 2.18
CA ALA A 64 -4.09 4.99 2.37
C ALA A 64 -5.44 5.01 1.64
N ILE A 65 -5.48 4.53 0.40
CA ILE A 65 -6.69 4.44 -0.42
C ILE A 65 -7.70 3.46 0.20
N ILE A 66 -7.27 2.24 0.55
CA ILE A 66 -8.14 1.19 1.10
C ILE A 66 -8.74 1.62 2.44
N TYR A 67 -7.93 2.14 3.36
CA TYR A 67 -8.38 2.55 4.68
C TYR A 67 -9.32 3.75 4.61
N SER A 68 -9.01 4.73 3.76
CA SER A 68 -9.88 5.89 3.55
C SER A 68 -11.19 5.53 2.87
N THR A 69 -11.19 4.57 1.94
CA THR A 69 -12.40 4.07 1.29
C THR A 69 -13.30 3.34 2.30
N GLU A 70 -12.76 2.43 3.11
CA GLU A 70 -13.53 1.78 4.19
C GLU A 70 -14.16 2.82 5.12
N ALA A 71 -13.38 3.82 5.51
CA ALA A 71 -13.86 4.87 6.41
C ALA A 71 -14.96 5.73 5.77
N ALA A 72 -14.80 6.11 4.50
CA ALA A 72 -15.80 6.86 3.76
C ALA A 72 -17.13 6.10 3.60
N VAL A 73 -17.05 4.77 3.42
CA VAL A 73 -18.24 3.93 3.24
C VAL A 73 -18.91 3.60 4.57
N LYS A 74 -18.14 3.25 5.58
CA LYS A 74 -18.67 2.62 6.79
C LYS A 74 -18.88 3.61 7.94
N TYR A 75 -17.96 4.56 8.11
CA TYR A 75 -17.99 5.47 9.26
C TYR A 75 -18.53 6.85 8.91
N TRP A 76 -18.30 7.31 7.68
CA TRP A 76 -18.66 8.66 7.23
C TRP A 76 -19.32 8.66 5.85
N PRO A 77 -20.49 8.00 5.68
CA PRO A 77 -21.11 7.81 4.35
C PRO A 77 -21.46 9.12 3.63
N ASP A 78 -21.71 10.19 4.39
CA ASP A 78 -22.06 11.51 3.85
C ASP A 78 -20.87 12.48 3.78
N THR A 79 -19.64 12.00 4.03
CA THR A 79 -18.49 12.89 3.98
C THR A 79 -18.08 13.23 2.56
N ALA A 80 -17.67 14.48 2.35
CA ALA A 80 -17.08 14.92 1.09
C ALA A 80 -15.56 14.59 1.01
N TYR A 81 -14.91 14.33 2.15
CA TYR A 81 -13.48 14.06 2.23
C TYR A 81 -13.14 13.15 3.42
N VAL A 82 -11.98 12.48 3.32
CA VAL A 82 -11.34 11.73 4.41
C VAL A 82 -9.87 12.14 4.47
N THR A 83 -9.36 12.34 5.67
CA THR A 83 -7.92 12.56 5.89
C THR A 83 -7.27 11.23 6.27
N PHE A 84 -6.18 10.90 5.60
CA PHE A 84 -5.29 9.79 5.98
C PHE A 84 -3.97 10.35 6.47
N ARG A 85 -3.44 9.82 7.57
CA ARG A 85 -2.19 10.28 8.19
C ARG A 85 -1.30 9.11 8.58
N HIS A 86 -0.03 9.17 8.19
CA HIS A 86 1.03 8.38 8.81
C HIS A 86 1.67 9.17 9.96
N VAL A 87 1.92 8.50 11.08
CA VAL A 87 2.76 9.00 12.17
C VAL A 87 3.97 8.10 12.27
N TYR A 88 5.13 8.64 11.91
CA TYR A 88 6.40 7.92 11.91
C TYR A 88 7.14 8.15 13.23
N TYR A 89 7.61 7.07 13.85
CA TYR A 89 8.45 7.10 15.05
C TYR A 89 9.85 6.61 14.72
N ARG A 90 10.85 7.42 15.06
CA ARG A 90 12.25 7.07 14.83
C ARG A 90 12.69 5.97 15.80
N THR A 91 13.27 4.88 15.25
CA THR A 91 13.75 3.73 16.02
C THR A 91 15.24 3.81 16.35
N ARG A 92 16.00 4.74 15.73
CA ARG A 92 17.42 4.92 15.94
C ARG A 92 17.77 6.37 16.24
N GLY A 93 18.68 6.59 17.19
CA GLY A 93 19.11 7.91 17.60
C GLY A 93 18.16 8.57 18.62
N ARG A 94 18.00 9.88 18.56
CA ARG A 94 17.12 10.62 19.47
C ARG A 94 15.65 10.29 19.14
N PRO A 95 14.81 9.98 20.15
CA PRO A 95 13.38 9.80 19.96
C PRO A 95 12.75 11.05 19.31
N GLU A 96 12.07 10.83 18.22
CA GLU A 96 11.44 11.89 17.43
C GLU A 96 10.29 11.29 16.61
N SER A 97 9.25 12.07 16.32
CA SER A 97 8.18 11.67 15.43
C SER A 97 8.01 12.67 14.29
N ARG A 98 7.48 12.19 13.16
CA ARG A 98 7.10 13.00 12.00
C ARG A 98 5.75 12.55 11.48
N GLU A 99 4.95 13.50 11.05
CA GLU A 99 3.66 13.21 10.43
C GLU A 99 3.72 13.50 8.92
N SER A 100 2.97 12.72 8.16
CA SER A 100 2.68 12.95 6.76
C SER A 100 1.20 12.64 6.54
N GLN A 101 0.47 13.49 5.84
CA GLN A 101 -0.97 13.32 5.65
C GLN A 101 -1.41 13.71 4.24
N VAL A 102 -2.53 13.12 3.82
CA VAL A 102 -3.21 13.43 2.57
C VAL A 102 -4.71 13.57 2.85
N VAL A 103 -5.35 14.49 2.15
CA VAL A 103 -6.81 14.63 2.13
C VAL A 103 -7.33 14.11 0.81
N PHE A 104 -8.21 13.11 0.87
CA PHE A 104 -8.88 12.56 -0.28
C PHE A 104 -10.29 13.14 -0.40
N ALA A 105 -10.62 13.69 -1.56
CA ALA A 105 -12.01 13.91 -1.91
C ALA A 105 -12.69 12.57 -2.21
N ARG A 106 -14.01 12.48 -1.96
CA ARG A 106 -14.75 11.22 -2.17
C ARG A 106 -14.64 10.70 -3.61
N ALA A 107 -14.79 11.59 -4.60
CA ALA A 107 -14.66 11.20 -6.01
C ALA A 107 -13.27 10.65 -6.34
N GLU A 108 -12.21 11.27 -5.78
CA GLU A 108 -10.83 10.79 -5.93
C GLU A 108 -10.63 9.39 -5.34
N LEU A 109 -11.24 9.10 -4.18
CA LEU A 109 -11.20 7.76 -3.58
C LEU A 109 -11.92 6.72 -4.45
N GLU A 110 -13.06 7.07 -5.05
CA GLU A 110 -13.82 6.19 -5.93
C GLU A 110 -12.99 5.80 -7.15
N ASP A 111 -12.31 6.75 -7.78
CA ASP A 111 -11.42 6.51 -8.93
C ASP A 111 -10.20 5.67 -8.54
N ALA A 112 -9.47 6.06 -7.47
CA ALA A 112 -8.29 5.35 -7.00
C ALA A 112 -8.61 3.92 -6.52
N PHE A 113 -9.77 3.72 -5.88
CA PHE A 113 -10.21 2.40 -5.46
C PHE A 113 -10.58 1.51 -6.65
N GLY A 114 -11.03 2.09 -7.76
CA GLY A 114 -11.23 1.38 -9.02
C GLY A 114 -9.96 0.67 -9.51
N GLU A 115 -8.80 1.31 -9.38
CA GLU A 115 -7.50 0.71 -9.72
C GLU A 115 -7.13 -0.42 -8.75
N ILE A 116 -7.42 -0.28 -7.46
CA ILE A 116 -7.24 -1.36 -6.47
C ILE A 116 -8.09 -2.58 -6.84
N ILE A 117 -9.35 -2.38 -7.22
CA ILE A 117 -10.23 -3.46 -7.69
C ILE A 117 -9.60 -4.17 -8.91
N GLY A 118 -9.09 -3.42 -9.88
CA GLY A 118 -8.40 -3.95 -11.04
C GLY A 118 -7.21 -4.84 -10.66
N THR A 119 -6.40 -4.38 -9.72
CA THR A 119 -5.25 -5.12 -9.19
C THR A 119 -5.69 -6.42 -8.50
N VAL A 120 -6.68 -6.36 -7.60
CA VAL A 120 -7.22 -7.54 -6.90
C VAL A 120 -7.73 -8.58 -7.90
N ASN A 121 -8.48 -8.16 -8.91
CA ASN A 121 -8.99 -9.08 -9.93
C ASN A 121 -7.87 -9.67 -10.80
N SER A 122 -6.81 -8.93 -11.06
CA SER A 122 -5.62 -9.44 -11.77
C SER A 122 -4.87 -10.46 -10.93
N MET A 123 -4.70 -10.22 -9.63
CA MET A 123 -4.13 -11.18 -8.69
C MET A 123 -4.96 -12.48 -8.60
N GLN A 124 -6.30 -12.35 -8.58
CA GLN A 124 -7.18 -13.52 -8.58
C GLN A 124 -7.00 -14.34 -9.86
N LYS A 125 -7.00 -13.72 -11.03
CA LYS A 125 -6.75 -14.41 -12.30
C LYS A 125 -5.37 -15.09 -12.31
N ALA A 126 -4.34 -14.41 -11.78
CA ALA A 126 -3.02 -14.98 -11.66
C ALA A 126 -2.98 -16.22 -10.75
N SER A 127 -3.81 -16.27 -9.70
CA SER A 127 -3.90 -17.45 -8.81
C SER A 127 -4.59 -18.67 -9.44
N GLU A 128 -5.30 -18.47 -10.56
CA GLU A 128 -6.06 -19.52 -11.25
C GLU A 128 -5.24 -20.21 -12.36
N VAL A 129 -4.05 -19.71 -12.70
CA VAL A 129 -3.20 -20.35 -13.72
C VAL A 129 -2.64 -21.68 -13.23
N ALA A 130 -2.50 -22.63 -14.16
CA ALA A 130 -2.08 -23.99 -13.80
C ALA A 130 -0.60 -24.06 -13.38
N THR A 131 0.25 -23.23 -13.97
CA THR A 131 1.68 -23.20 -13.64
C THR A 131 2.22 -21.77 -13.65
N ALA A 132 3.32 -21.54 -12.92
CA ALA A 132 3.98 -20.23 -12.89
C ALA A 132 4.47 -19.77 -14.28
N LYS A 133 4.62 -20.69 -15.25
CA LYS A 133 5.02 -20.36 -16.63
C LYS A 133 3.91 -19.69 -17.43
N ASP A 134 2.67 -19.86 -16.99
CA ASP A 134 1.48 -19.28 -17.62
C ASP A 134 1.22 -17.84 -17.12
N LEU A 135 2.01 -17.35 -16.15
CA LEU A 135 1.96 -15.99 -15.67
C LEU A 135 2.75 -15.05 -16.58
N GLU A 136 2.17 -13.89 -16.86
CA GLU A 136 2.88 -12.81 -17.51
C GLU A 136 3.93 -12.21 -16.56
N PRO A 137 5.24 -12.21 -16.93
CA PRO A 137 6.28 -11.74 -16.03
C PRO A 137 6.30 -10.21 -15.93
N ASN A 138 6.48 -9.69 -14.72
CA ASN A 138 6.75 -8.28 -14.50
C ASN A 138 8.24 -7.98 -14.70
N LEU A 139 8.64 -7.76 -15.94
CA LEU A 139 10.04 -7.50 -16.30
C LEU A 139 10.59 -6.17 -15.73
N SER A 140 9.72 -5.19 -15.46
CA SER A 140 10.15 -3.91 -14.90
C SER A 140 10.68 -4.02 -13.46
N ALA A 141 10.28 -5.04 -12.72
CA ALA A 141 10.72 -5.29 -11.34
C ALA A 141 11.99 -6.17 -11.25
N CYS A 142 12.56 -6.61 -12.36
CA CYS A 142 13.71 -7.53 -12.35
C CYS A 142 14.97 -6.95 -11.68
N SER A 143 15.14 -5.65 -11.68
CA SER A 143 16.29 -4.95 -11.06
C SER A 143 16.01 -4.42 -9.66
N ASP A 144 14.78 -4.50 -9.18
CA ASP A 144 14.39 -3.96 -7.88
C ASP A 144 15.04 -4.74 -6.73
N TYR A 145 15.28 -4.06 -5.62
CA TYR A 145 15.82 -4.64 -4.37
C TYR A 145 17.14 -5.43 -4.54
N GLY A 146 17.94 -5.08 -5.53
CA GLY A 146 19.23 -5.75 -5.81
C GLY A 146 19.11 -6.92 -6.78
N GLY A 147 17.98 -7.07 -7.45
CA GLY A 147 17.73 -8.04 -8.51
C GLY A 147 16.80 -9.19 -8.10
N CYS A 148 16.12 -9.74 -9.08
CA CYS A 148 15.20 -10.85 -8.88
C CYS A 148 15.97 -12.16 -8.60
N PRO A 149 15.73 -12.87 -7.48
CA PRO A 149 16.42 -14.12 -7.15
C PRO A 149 16.09 -15.27 -8.11
N TYR A 150 15.04 -15.15 -8.91
CA TYR A 150 14.62 -16.16 -9.90
C TYR A 150 15.06 -15.82 -11.32
N GLN A 151 15.85 -14.78 -11.51
CA GLN A 151 16.25 -14.29 -12.84
C GLN A 151 16.92 -15.36 -13.70
N SER A 152 17.75 -16.22 -13.11
CA SER A 152 18.45 -17.31 -13.81
C SER A 152 17.51 -18.42 -14.29
N ASN A 153 16.32 -18.55 -13.72
CA ASN A 153 15.33 -19.57 -14.03
C ASN A 153 14.07 -19.00 -14.68
N CYS A 154 14.07 -17.70 -14.99
CA CYS A 154 12.90 -17.04 -15.55
C CYS A 154 12.74 -17.38 -17.02
N ALA A 155 11.64 -18.05 -17.37
CA ALA A 155 11.34 -18.45 -18.75
C ALA A 155 11.21 -17.23 -19.71
N ALA A 156 10.83 -16.06 -19.19
CA ALA A 156 10.72 -14.84 -19.97
C ALA A 156 12.09 -14.26 -20.42
N LEU A 157 13.17 -14.66 -19.75
CA LEU A 157 14.55 -14.27 -20.08
C LEU A 157 15.30 -15.39 -20.84
N GLY A 158 14.63 -16.53 -21.10
CA GLY A 158 15.23 -17.78 -21.51
C GLY A 158 16.04 -17.79 -22.83
N ASP A 159 15.80 -16.87 -23.75
CA ASP A 159 16.57 -16.78 -25.01
C ASP A 159 17.43 -15.51 -25.12
N MET A 160 17.30 -14.57 -24.22
CA MET A 160 18.13 -13.36 -24.17
C MET A 160 19.31 -13.49 -23.20
N GLY A 161 19.91 -14.66 -23.10
CA GLY A 161 21.08 -14.99 -22.30
C GLY A 161 21.42 -14.00 -21.22
N CYS A 162 21.15 -14.35 -19.97
CA CYS A 162 21.45 -13.55 -18.76
C CYS A 162 22.93 -13.10 -18.66
N GLY A 163 23.77 -13.50 -19.60
CA GLY A 163 25.19 -13.19 -19.64
C GLY A 163 25.58 -11.84 -20.24
N SER A 164 24.68 -11.12 -20.90
CA SER A 164 25.10 -9.91 -21.63
C SER A 164 24.76 -8.57 -20.94
N MET A 165 23.84 -8.54 -19.98
CA MET A 165 23.47 -7.29 -19.30
C MET A 165 24.38 -6.92 -18.12
N PHE A 166 25.14 -7.84 -17.58
CA PHE A 166 26.04 -7.60 -16.43
C PHE A 166 27.54 -7.75 -16.73
N ALA A 167 27.91 -7.97 -17.97
CA ALA A 167 29.33 -8.07 -18.40
C ALA A 167 30.12 -6.74 -18.30
N GLY A 168 29.50 -5.66 -17.79
CA GLY A 168 30.11 -4.34 -17.70
C GLY A 168 30.35 -3.83 -16.25
N ILE A 169 30.00 -4.59 -15.20
CA ILE A 169 30.20 -4.17 -13.81
C ILE A 169 31.21 -5.10 -13.12
N GLY A 170 32.42 -5.06 -13.61
CA GLY A 170 33.54 -5.77 -13.00
C GLY A 170 34.82 -5.17 -13.50
N GLY A 171 35.39 -4.21 -12.79
CA GLY A 171 36.65 -3.68 -13.18
C GLY A 171 37.17 -2.52 -12.37
N THR A 172 38.02 -2.85 -11.43
CA THR A 172 39.12 -2.19 -10.70
C THR A 172 38.72 -1.23 -9.63
#